data_8999150dc2d27f1a343449cd6dc63bb5
#
_entry.id   8999150dc2d27f1a343449cd6dc63bb5
#
_cell.length_a   1.000
_cell.length_b   1.000
_cell.length_c   1.000
_cell.angle_alpha   90.00
_cell.angle_beta   90.00
_cell.angle_gamma   90.00
#
_symmetry.space_group_name_H-M   'P 1'
#
loop_
_entity.id
_entity.type
_entity.pdbx_description
1 polymer ?
#
loop_
_entity_poly.entity_id
_entity_poly.type
_entity_poly.pdbx_seq_one_letter_code
_entity_poly.pdbx_strand_id
1 'polypeptide(L)'
;MLVTFVGGEKKLASALTEEMGINCQSDEKSIEIMRGIRMQFANLVKGISEADMKAMNLGLAHSISRYKLKFSAEKVDVMIIQAISLLDDLDKELNNYSMRLKEWYSWHFPELVDIVSDYMLYAKVVMRIGLRTQIKEVELKDLLPEDIEKEVREAAELSMGTEISADDETHMKELAAQVIEMYEYRESLANYLKARMSAVAPNLSAMVGEMVGSRLIAKAGSLVNLAKLPSSTVQILGAEKALFKAMRTKHNTPKYGLIYHASLVGAAPASIKGKVSRSLAAKCALCIRYDALGESSDGAFGTANKAYIEAKIKQLESVAGKVPIKPKEVPKYRVPIQTAKEYNVGADFPVIE
;
A
#
# COMPACT_ATOMS: atom_id res chain seq x y z
N MET A 1 -16.45 55.33 23.62
CA MET A 1 -17.20 55.06 22.37
C MET A 1 -17.28 53.57 22.24
N LEU A 2 -18.45 52.96 22.54
CA LEU A 2 -18.68 51.51 22.37
C LEU A 2 -18.83 51.23 20.88
N VAL A 3 -17.83 50.60 20.28
CA VAL A 3 -17.92 50.16 18.89
C VAL A 3 -18.69 48.82 18.87
N THR A 4 -19.90 48.84 18.38
CA THR A 4 -20.70 47.64 18.14
C THR A 4 -20.43 47.10 16.75
N PHE A 5 -20.04 45.83 16.66
CA PHE A 5 -19.82 45.15 15.39
C PHE A 5 -21.19 44.69 14.82
N VAL A 6 -21.40 44.96 13.53
CA VAL A 6 -22.64 44.54 12.86
C VAL A 6 -22.37 43.23 12.11
N GLY A 7 -22.93 42.12 12.58
CA GLY A 7 -22.77 40.79 11.95
C GLY A 7 -23.94 40.47 11.03
N GLY A 8 -23.66 39.99 9.83
CA GLY A 8 -24.67 39.55 8.85
C GLY A 8 -25.22 38.15 9.10
N GLU A 9 -24.69 37.41 10.07
CA GLU A 9 -25.14 36.06 10.40
C GLU A 9 -25.21 35.89 11.92
N LYS A 10 -26.37 35.45 12.42
CA LYS A 10 -26.61 35.31 13.86
C LYS A 10 -25.63 34.35 14.56
N LYS A 11 -25.31 33.21 13.90
CA LYS A 11 -24.39 32.21 14.46
C LYS A 11 -22.96 32.75 14.61
N LEU A 12 -22.49 33.53 13.64
CA LEU A 12 -21.18 34.13 13.68
C LEU A 12 -21.10 35.27 14.71
N ALA A 13 -22.17 36.03 14.87
CA ALA A 13 -22.30 37.08 15.88
C ALA A 13 -22.27 36.50 17.30
N SER A 14 -22.98 35.40 17.58
CA SER A 14 -22.95 34.73 18.89
C SER A 14 -21.56 34.15 19.18
N ALA A 15 -20.94 33.47 18.22
CA ALA A 15 -19.59 32.92 18.40
C ALA A 15 -18.54 34.01 18.69
N LEU A 16 -18.57 35.13 17.98
CA LEU A 16 -17.67 36.26 18.23
C LEU A 16 -17.91 36.92 19.59
N THR A 17 -19.15 36.95 20.07
CA THR A 17 -19.49 37.48 21.38
C THR A 17 -18.99 36.53 22.49
N GLU A 18 -19.14 35.22 22.32
CA GLU A 18 -18.74 34.20 23.29
C GLU A 18 -17.22 34.01 23.36
N GLU A 19 -16.53 33.93 22.23
CA GLU A 19 -15.08 33.64 22.19
C GLU A 19 -14.21 34.90 22.32
N MET A 20 -14.60 36.00 21.73
CA MET A 20 -13.79 37.24 21.69
C MET A 20 -14.33 38.38 22.58
N GLY A 21 -15.49 38.26 23.17
CA GLY A 21 -16.09 39.30 24.02
C GLY A 21 -16.49 40.57 23.26
N ILE A 22 -16.63 40.49 21.93
CA ILE A 22 -16.97 41.63 21.08
C ILE A 22 -18.49 41.77 21.00
N ASN A 23 -19.03 42.93 21.38
CA ASN A 23 -20.46 43.16 21.23
C ASN A 23 -20.90 43.20 19.76
N CYS A 24 -21.55 42.11 19.32
CA CYS A 24 -22.08 41.96 17.96
C CYS A 24 -23.58 42.14 17.94
N GLN A 25 -24.06 42.99 17.03
CA GLN A 25 -25.49 43.19 16.80
C GLN A 25 -25.89 42.56 15.47
N SER A 26 -26.89 41.67 15.48
CA SER A 26 -27.34 40.91 14.31
C SER A 26 -28.87 40.97 14.20
N ASP A 27 -29.37 42.15 13.95
CA ASP A 27 -30.80 42.43 13.75
C ASP A 27 -31.18 42.28 12.26
N GLU A 28 -32.48 42.21 12.00
CA GLU A 28 -33.01 42.10 10.64
C GLU A 28 -32.61 43.30 9.76
N LYS A 29 -32.54 44.48 10.36
CA LYS A 29 -32.03 45.72 9.71
C LYS A 29 -30.55 45.60 9.34
N SER A 30 -29.75 44.98 10.21
CA SER A 30 -28.33 44.74 9.99
C SER A 30 -28.09 43.82 8.81
N ILE A 31 -28.92 42.78 8.68
CA ILE A 31 -28.86 41.82 7.56
C ILE A 31 -29.19 42.51 6.23
N GLU A 32 -30.19 43.38 6.23
CA GLU A 32 -30.58 44.14 5.02
C GLU A 32 -29.48 45.13 4.60
N ILE A 33 -28.88 45.83 5.52
CA ILE A 33 -27.73 46.73 5.26
C ILE A 33 -26.54 45.92 4.70
N MET A 34 -26.22 44.77 5.28
CA MET A 34 -25.15 43.92 4.80
C MET A 34 -25.42 43.34 3.41
N ARG A 35 -26.70 43.08 3.09
CA ARG A 35 -27.11 42.69 1.76
C ARG A 35 -26.88 43.82 0.73
N GLY A 36 -27.25 45.04 1.07
CA GLY A 36 -27.00 46.23 0.23
C GLY A 36 -25.51 46.48 0.02
N ILE A 37 -24.71 46.37 1.07
CA ILE A 37 -23.22 46.47 0.99
C ILE A 37 -22.66 45.41 0.04
N ARG A 38 -23.10 44.18 0.14
CA ARG A 38 -22.62 43.09 -0.75
C ARG A 38 -22.98 43.34 -2.21
N MET A 39 -24.16 43.88 -2.49
CA MET A 39 -24.57 44.19 -3.87
C MET A 39 -23.75 45.32 -4.49
N GLN A 40 -23.33 46.28 -3.70
CA GLN A 40 -22.60 47.47 -4.19
C GLN A 40 -21.14 47.51 -3.72
N PHE A 41 -20.60 46.38 -3.34
CA PHE A 41 -19.24 46.26 -2.76
C PHE A 41 -18.18 46.88 -3.65
N ALA A 42 -18.24 46.61 -4.96
CA ALA A 42 -17.31 47.16 -5.95
C ALA A 42 -17.35 48.70 -6.06
N ASN A 43 -18.48 49.32 -5.75
CA ASN A 43 -18.63 50.77 -5.78
C ASN A 43 -18.25 51.45 -4.45
N LEU A 44 -18.37 50.71 -3.35
CA LEU A 44 -18.11 51.21 -2.00
C LEU A 44 -16.64 51.16 -1.62
N VAL A 45 -15.89 50.14 -2.11
CA VAL A 45 -14.50 49.95 -1.81
C VAL A 45 -13.62 50.48 -2.94
N LYS A 46 -12.94 51.60 -2.70
CA LYS A 46 -12.02 52.19 -3.67
C LYS A 46 -10.72 51.35 -3.73
N GLY A 47 -10.30 50.98 -4.95
CA GLY A 47 -9.03 50.31 -5.20
C GLY A 47 -9.12 48.81 -5.47
N ILE A 48 -10.31 48.23 -5.51
CA ILE A 48 -10.50 46.82 -5.88
C ILE A 48 -11.17 46.75 -7.25
N SER A 49 -10.50 46.13 -8.22
CA SER A 49 -11.08 45.92 -9.55
C SER A 49 -12.02 44.70 -9.55
N GLU A 50 -12.89 44.60 -10.56
CA GLU A 50 -13.73 43.39 -10.74
C GLU A 50 -12.89 42.09 -10.92
N ALA A 51 -11.72 42.22 -11.53
CA ALA A 51 -10.77 41.11 -11.69
C ALA A 51 -10.23 40.63 -10.34
N ASP A 52 -9.86 41.55 -9.45
CA ASP A 52 -9.36 41.25 -8.10
C ASP A 52 -10.48 40.61 -7.27
N MET A 53 -11.71 41.07 -7.37
CA MET A 53 -12.86 40.44 -6.70
C MET A 53 -13.09 38.98 -7.15
N LYS A 54 -12.96 38.73 -8.44
CA LYS A 54 -13.07 37.37 -8.98
C LYS A 54 -11.92 36.48 -8.44
N ALA A 55 -10.70 36.98 -8.43
CA ALA A 55 -9.55 36.28 -7.90
C ALA A 55 -9.68 36.00 -6.38
N MET A 56 -10.14 36.98 -5.61
CA MET A 56 -10.39 36.81 -4.15
C MET A 56 -11.50 35.80 -3.89
N ASN A 57 -12.61 35.84 -4.63
CA ASN A 57 -13.71 34.87 -4.50
C ASN A 57 -13.26 33.46 -4.88
N LEU A 58 -12.43 33.31 -5.92
CA LEU A 58 -11.87 32.04 -6.30
C LEU A 58 -10.93 31.51 -5.21
N GLY A 59 -10.05 32.34 -4.66
CA GLY A 59 -9.16 32.00 -3.56
C GLY A 59 -9.94 31.57 -2.30
N LEU A 60 -10.98 32.31 -1.96
CA LEU A 60 -11.86 31.97 -0.84
C LEU A 60 -12.59 30.64 -1.08
N ALA A 61 -13.14 30.43 -2.29
CA ALA A 61 -13.80 29.17 -2.64
C ALA A 61 -12.87 27.97 -2.53
N HIS A 62 -11.63 28.10 -2.98
CA HIS A 62 -10.61 27.06 -2.81
C HIS A 62 -10.27 26.82 -1.34
N SER A 63 -10.13 27.87 -0.53
CA SER A 63 -9.83 27.76 0.89
C SER A 63 -10.96 27.05 1.65
N ILE A 64 -12.22 27.44 1.40
CA ILE A 64 -13.41 26.81 2.00
C ILE A 64 -13.52 25.34 1.54
N SER A 65 -13.26 25.04 0.27
CA SER A 65 -13.28 23.67 -0.25
C SER A 65 -12.23 22.80 0.42
N ARG A 66 -11.01 23.30 0.62
CA ARG A 66 -9.96 22.59 1.35
C ARG A 66 -10.37 22.31 2.80
N TYR A 67 -10.93 23.30 3.47
CA TYR A 67 -11.42 23.15 4.86
C TYR A 67 -12.56 22.12 4.95
N LYS A 68 -13.56 22.20 4.08
CA LYS A 68 -14.69 21.24 4.05
C LYS A 68 -14.25 19.82 3.71
N LEU A 69 -13.29 19.67 2.80
CA LEU A 69 -12.73 18.38 2.44
C LEU A 69 -11.69 17.87 3.47
N LYS A 70 -11.43 18.63 4.53
CA LYS A 70 -10.35 18.33 5.51
C LYS A 70 -9.02 18.03 4.81
N PHE A 71 -8.74 18.77 3.73
CA PHE A 71 -7.50 18.59 2.98
C PHE A 71 -6.33 19.14 3.79
N SER A 72 -5.44 18.24 4.23
CA SER A 72 -4.12 18.62 4.74
C SER A 72 -3.06 18.25 3.71
N ALA A 73 -2.14 19.16 3.44
CA ALA A 73 -1.03 18.90 2.51
C ALA A 73 -0.12 17.75 3.03
N GLU A 74 -0.11 17.52 4.33
CA GLU A 74 0.64 16.44 4.98
C GLU A 74 0.01 15.06 4.74
N LYS A 75 -1.31 15.00 4.52
CA LYS A 75 -2.07 13.77 4.28
C LYS A 75 -2.27 13.46 2.78
N VAL A 76 -1.34 13.89 1.93
CA VAL A 76 -1.40 13.57 0.49
C VAL A 76 -0.98 12.11 0.29
N ASP A 77 -1.92 11.29 -0.12
CA ASP A 77 -1.76 9.86 -0.37
C ASP A 77 -1.22 9.53 -1.77
N VAL A 78 -1.31 10.48 -2.72
CA VAL A 78 -0.83 10.29 -4.09
C VAL A 78 0.66 9.94 -4.13
N MET A 79 1.48 10.58 -3.29
CA MET A 79 2.91 10.27 -3.21
C MET A 79 3.18 8.85 -2.72
N ILE A 80 2.36 8.34 -1.80
CA ILE A 80 2.45 6.95 -1.33
C ILE A 80 2.12 5.97 -2.46
N ILE A 81 1.07 6.28 -3.25
CA ILE A 81 0.63 5.45 -4.38
C ILE A 81 1.72 5.37 -5.44
N GLN A 82 2.29 6.50 -5.81
CA GLN A 82 3.37 6.54 -6.80
C GLN A 82 4.63 5.84 -6.31
N ALA A 83 5.03 6.09 -5.06
CA ALA A 83 6.21 5.47 -4.47
C ALA A 83 6.10 3.95 -4.35
N ILE A 84 4.94 3.40 -3.95
CA ILE A 84 4.76 1.94 -3.88
C ILE A 84 4.72 1.29 -5.26
N SER A 85 4.13 1.96 -6.25
CA SER A 85 4.15 1.47 -7.64
C SER A 85 5.56 1.41 -8.18
N LEU A 86 6.35 2.47 -7.96
CA LEU A 86 7.76 2.51 -8.34
C LEU A 86 8.57 1.43 -7.62
N LEU A 87 8.31 1.21 -6.32
CA LEU A 87 8.99 0.16 -5.55
C LEU A 87 8.67 -1.24 -6.10
N ASP A 88 7.42 -1.52 -6.42
CA ASP A 88 7.01 -2.81 -7.01
C ASP A 88 7.60 -3.02 -8.42
N ASP A 89 7.84 -1.96 -9.19
CA ASP A 89 8.51 -2.04 -10.50
C ASP A 89 10.03 -2.20 -10.33
N LEU A 90 10.65 -1.48 -9.39
CA LEU A 90 12.06 -1.67 -9.02
C LEU A 90 12.34 -3.11 -8.55
N ASP A 91 11.44 -3.71 -7.76
CA ASP A 91 11.60 -5.11 -7.32
C ASP A 91 11.64 -6.09 -8.51
N LYS A 92 10.85 -5.85 -9.56
CA LYS A 92 10.86 -6.66 -10.79
C LYS A 92 12.15 -6.45 -11.58
N GLU A 93 12.56 -5.20 -11.76
CA GLU A 93 13.78 -4.85 -12.49
C GLU A 93 15.02 -5.39 -11.78
N LEU A 94 15.12 -5.20 -10.46
CA LEU A 94 16.19 -5.77 -9.63
C LEU A 94 16.30 -7.28 -9.79
N ASN A 95 15.17 -7.99 -9.77
CA ASN A 95 15.18 -9.42 -9.98
C ASN A 95 15.72 -9.78 -11.39
N ASN A 96 15.29 -9.06 -12.41
CA ASN A 96 15.74 -9.28 -13.79
C ASN A 96 17.24 -9.02 -13.94
N TYR A 97 17.73 -7.86 -13.48
CA TYR A 97 19.15 -7.51 -13.59
C TYR A 97 20.03 -8.43 -12.75
N SER A 98 19.60 -8.76 -11.55
CA SER A 98 20.35 -9.70 -10.69
C SER A 98 20.42 -11.10 -11.29
N MET A 99 19.34 -11.59 -11.91
CA MET A 99 19.36 -12.87 -12.64
C MET A 99 20.31 -12.83 -13.84
N ARG A 100 20.30 -11.72 -14.61
CA ARG A 100 21.23 -11.55 -15.74
C ARG A 100 22.69 -11.52 -15.29
N LEU A 101 22.98 -10.81 -14.20
CA LEU A 101 24.32 -10.79 -13.62
C LEU A 101 24.75 -12.20 -13.21
N LYS A 102 23.86 -12.97 -12.55
CA LYS A 102 24.14 -14.36 -12.19
C LYS A 102 24.38 -15.25 -13.41
N GLU A 103 23.54 -15.16 -14.43
CA GLU A 103 23.69 -15.91 -15.69
C GLU A 103 25.03 -15.61 -16.37
N TRP A 104 25.42 -14.35 -16.50
CA TRP A 104 26.64 -13.95 -17.19
C TRP A 104 27.87 -14.37 -16.40
N TYR A 105 27.93 -14.06 -15.12
CA TYR A 105 29.10 -14.37 -14.31
C TYR A 105 29.25 -15.88 -14.03
N SER A 106 28.16 -16.65 -14.07
CA SER A 106 28.21 -18.10 -13.88
C SER A 106 28.97 -18.84 -14.98
N TRP A 107 29.13 -18.26 -16.17
CA TRP A 107 30.01 -18.81 -17.20
C TRP A 107 31.48 -18.80 -16.77
N HIS A 108 31.88 -17.81 -16.02
CA HIS A 108 33.21 -17.64 -15.48
C HIS A 108 33.43 -18.36 -14.15
N PHE A 109 32.43 -18.26 -13.26
CA PHE A 109 32.49 -18.84 -11.91
C PHE A 109 31.12 -19.41 -11.49
N PRO A 110 30.78 -20.64 -11.98
CA PRO A 110 29.47 -21.24 -11.75
C PRO A 110 29.21 -21.54 -10.28
N GLU A 111 30.19 -21.95 -9.51
CA GLU A 111 30.06 -22.39 -8.12
C GLU A 111 29.62 -21.23 -7.18
N LEU A 112 29.93 -19.98 -7.55
CA LEU A 112 29.56 -18.80 -6.76
C LEU A 112 28.04 -18.65 -6.60
N VAL A 113 27.25 -19.10 -7.58
CA VAL A 113 25.79 -19.02 -7.54
C VAL A 113 25.19 -19.86 -6.43
N ASP A 114 25.80 -21.01 -6.17
CA ASP A 114 25.34 -21.97 -5.14
C ASP A 114 25.76 -21.53 -3.75
N ILE A 115 26.96 -20.95 -3.61
CA ILE A 115 27.53 -20.49 -2.34
C ILE A 115 26.83 -19.19 -1.87
N VAL A 116 26.68 -18.22 -2.78
CA VAL A 116 26.10 -16.90 -2.46
C VAL A 116 24.69 -16.79 -3.03
N SER A 117 23.70 -17.10 -2.22
CA SER A 117 22.29 -17.06 -2.62
C SER A 117 21.72 -15.65 -2.71
N ASP A 118 22.18 -14.73 -1.87
CA ASP A 118 21.70 -13.35 -1.84
C ASP A 118 22.20 -12.53 -3.03
N TYR A 119 21.28 -11.90 -3.74
CA TYR A 119 21.56 -11.12 -4.96
C TYR A 119 22.43 -9.89 -4.69
N MET A 120 22.20 -9.19 -3.57
CA MET A 120 22.97 -7.99 -3.24
C MET A 120 24.40 -8.33 -2.89
N LEU A 121 24.58 -9.36 -2.05
CA LEU A 121 25.91 -9.86 -1.69
C LEU A 121 26.63 -10.40 -2.91
N TYR A 122 25.93 -11.13 -3.79
CA TYR A 122 26.49 -11.63 -5.04
C TYR A 122 27.02 -10.51 -5.91
N ALA A 123 26.24 -9.43 -6.14
CA ALA A 123 26.68 -8.28 -6.93
C ALA A 123 27.92 -7.59 -6.32
N LYS A 124 27.96 -7.42 -5.00
CA LYS A 124 29.13 -6.86 -4.30
C LYS A 124 30.38 -7.74 -4.43
N VAL A 125 30.19 -9.04 -4.34
CA VAL A 125 31.28 -10.04 -4.49
C VAL A 125 31.82 -10.01 -5.93
N VAL A 126 30.95 -10.03 -6.94
CA VAL A 126 31.33 -9.93 -8.35
C VAL A 126 32.10 -8.64 -8.64
N MET A 127 31.63 -7.50 -8.12
CA MET A 127 32.31 -6.22 -8.27
C MET A 127 33.69 -6.20 -7.64
N ARG A 128 33.85 -6.90 -6.49
CA ARG A 128 35.12 -6.93 -5.75
C ARG A 128 36.11 -7.92 -6.34
N ILE A 129 35.67 -9.11 -6.76
CA ILE A 129 36.54 -10.16 -7.32
C ILE A 129 36.94 -9.84 -8.76
N GLY A 130 35.99 -9.47 -9.61
CA GLY A 130 36.22 -9.35 -11.06
C GLY A 130 36.61 -10.69 -11.68
N LEU A 131 37.90 -10.90 -11.93
CA LEU A 131 38.42 -12.17 -12.46
C LEU A 131 38.66 -13.17 -11.33
N ARG A 132 38.25 -14.42 -11.54
CA ARG A 132 38.43 -15.54 -10.60
C ARG A 132 39.89 -15.69 -10.15
N THR A 133 40.85 -15.45 -11.05
CA THR A 133 42.27 -15.56 -10.79
C THR A 133 42.78 -14.59 -9.72
N GLN A 134 42.10 -13.43 -9.56
CA GLN A 134 42.48 -12.38 -8.63
C GLN A 134 41.93 -12.60 -7.21
N ILE A 135 41.14 -13.64 -6.98
CA ILE A 135 40.46 -13.89 -5.67
C ILE A 135 41.46 -14.04 -4.52
N LYS A 136 42.71 -14.48 -4.80
CA LYS A 136 43.74 -14.62 -3.76
C LYS A 136 44.27 -13.30 -3.25
N GLU A 137 44.20 -12.27 -4.04
CA GLU A 137 44.71 -10.92 -3.73
C GLU A 137 43.62 -10.03 -3.09
N VAL A 138 42.35 -10.43 -3.20
CA VAL A 138 41.20 -9.64 -2.77
C VAL A 138 40.75 -10.07 -1.35
N GLU A 139 40.58 -9.10 -0.48
CA GLU A 139 39.99 -9.33 0.83
C GLU A 139 38.46 -9.28 0.76
N LEU A 140 37.81 -10.35 1.20
CA LEU A 140 36.34 -10.49 1.21
C LEU A 140 35.75 -10.50 2.62
N LYS A 141 36.58 -10.34 3.64
CA LYS A 141 36.17 -10.38 5.07
C LYS A 141 35.10 -9.37 5.43
N ASP A 142 35.06 -8.22 4.74
CA ASP A 142 34.07 -7.16 5.00
C ASP A 142 32.70 -7.50 4.43
N LEU A 143 32.62 -8.42 3.46
CA LEU A 143 31.39 -8.73 2.73
C LEU A 143 30.79 -10.09 3.11
N LEU A 144 31.65 -11.08 3.40
CA LEU A 144 31.22 -12.45 3.63
C LEU A 144 31.68 -12.95 5.02
N PRO A 145 30.91 -13.82 5.68
CA PRO A 145 31.38 -14.57 6.84
C PRO A 145 32.61 -15.42 6.50
N GLU A 146 33.49 -15.64 7.46
CA GLU A 146 34.75 -16.36 7.27
C GLU A 146 34.58 -17.79 6.68
N ASP A 147 33.47 -18.45 7.02
CA ASP A 147 33.17 -19.81 6.52
C ASP A 147 32.86 -19.79 5.03
N ILE A 148 32.02 -18.81 4.59
CA ILE A 148 31.64 -18.64 3.20
C ILE A 148 32.84 -18.13 2.38
N GLU A 149 33.69 -17.26 2.95
CA GLU A 149 34.91 -16.79 2.28
C GLU A 149 35.85 -17.94 1.95
N LYS A 150 36.06 -18.87 2.87
CA LYS A 150 36.90 -20.06 2.64
C LYS A 150 36.33 -20.92 1.53
N GLU A 151 35.03 -21.19 1.59
CA GLU A 151 34.35 -22.01 0.59
C GLU A 151 34.45 -21.37 -0.82
N VAL A 152 34.29 -20.04 -0.93
CA VAL A 152 34.45 -19.30 -2.18
C VAL A 152 35.91 -19.39 -2.70
N ARG A 153 36.92 -19.31 -1.82
CA ARG A 153 38.33 -19.42 -2.21
C ARG A 153 38.69 -20.85 -2.66
N GLU A 154 38.22 -21.87 -1.98
CA GLU A 154 38.43 -23.28 -2.36
C GLU A 154 37.71 -23.57 -3.70
N ALA A 155 36.47 -23.10 -3.88
CA ALA A 155 35.73 -23.27 -5.11
C ALA A 155 36.41 -22.55 -6.31
N ALA A 156 37.03 -21.39 -6.07
CA ALA A 156 37.76 -20.69 -7.14
C ALA A 156 39.00 -21.45 -7.67
N GLU A 157 39.65 -22.24 -6.83
CA GLU A 157 40.79 -23.05 -7.25
C GLU A 157 40.39 -24.27 -8.12
N LEU A 158 39.23 -24.85 -7.81
CA LEU A 158 38.71 -26.04 -8.48
C LEU A 158 37.62 -25.74 -9.54
N SER A 159 37.38 -24.49 -9.83
CA SER A 159 36.26 -24.05 -10.68
C SER A 159 36.42 -24.53 -12.12
N MET A 160 35.31 -24.99 -12.70
CA MET A 160 35.18 -25.42 -14.09
C MET A 160 34.77 -24.28 -15.05
N GLY A 161 34.72 -23.03 -14.56
CA GLY A 161 34.33 -21.87 -15.40
C GLY A 161 35.32 -21.55 -16.52
N THR A 162 34.82 -20.89 -17.54
CA THR A 162 35.61 -20.45 -18.70
C THR A 162 36.32 -19.12 -18.41
N GLU A 163 37.40 -18.85 -19.14
CA GLU A 163 38.04 -17.54 -19.11
C GLU A 163 37.17 -16.53 -19.85
N ILE A 164 37.16 -15.28 -19.36
CA ILE A 164 36.43 -14.17 -19.97
C ILE A 164 37.40 -13.08 -20.43
N SER A 165 36.95 -12.26 -21.41
CA SER A 165 37.74 -11.12 -21.90
C SER A 165 37.71 -9.95 -20.89
N ALA A 166 38.68 -9.05 -21.01
CA ALA A 166 38.71 -7.82 -20.18
C ALA A 166 37.52 -6.91 -20.43
N ASP A 167 36.97 -6.91 -21.64
CA ASP A 167 35.79 -6.13 -22.01
C ASP A 167 34.55 -6.71 -21.33
N ASP A 168 34.41 -8.05 -21.30
CA ASP A 168 33.29 -8.72 -20.61
C ASP A 168 33.35 -8.49 -19.09
N GLU A 169 34.54 -8.54 -18.49
CA GLU A 169 34.69 -8.19 -17.06
C GLU A 169 34.23 -6.79 -16.76
N THR A 170 34.57 -5.81 -17.61
CA THR A 170 34.15 -4.43 -17.42
C THR A 170 32.66 -4.29 -17.47
N HIS A 171 31.98 -4.90 -18.45
CA HIS A 171 30.52 -4.86 -18.55
C HIS A 171 29.81 -5.58 -17.40
N MET A 172 30.35 -6.69 -16.90
CA MET A 172 29.81 -7.37 -15.73
C MET A 172 29.94 -6.54 -14.45
N LYS A 173 31.07 -5.82 -14.28
CA LYS A 173 31.26 -4.89 -13.17
C LYS A 173 30.32 -3.69 -13.24
N GLU A 174 30.11 -3.13 -14.43
CA GLU A 174 29.15 -2.04 -14.63
C GLU A 174 27.72 -2.50 -14.29
N LEU A 175 27.34 -3.70 -14.76
CA LEU A 175 26.03 -4.27 -14.40
C LEU A 175 25.90 -4.51 -12.90
N ALA A 176 26.94 -5.03 -12.24
CA ALA A 176 26.94 -5.24 -10.80
C ALA A 176 26.81 -3.91 -10.03
N ALA A 177 27.49 -2.85 -10.49
CA ALA A 177 27.37 -1.52 -9.92
C ALA A 177 25.95 -0.96 -10.03
N GLN A 178 25.29 -1.11 -11.18
CA GLN A 178 23.90 -0.72 -11.37
C GLN A 178 22.94 -1.49 -10.45
N VAL A 179 23.15 -2.79 -10.27
CA VAL A 179 22.36 -3.62 -9.35
C VAL A 179 22.50 -3.09 -7.92
N ILE A 180 23.71 -2.78 -7.46
CA ILE A 180 23.95 -2.24 -6.12
C ILE A 180 23.26 -0.89 -5.93
N GLU A 181 23.40 0.02 -6.89
CA GLU A 181 22.75 1.35 -6.86
C GLU A 181 21.22 1.23 -6.78
N MET A 182 20.63 0.32 -7.57
CA MET A 182 19.18 0.06 -7.52
C MET A 182 18.74 -0.49 -6.17
N TYR A 183 19.53 -1.35 -5.52
CA TYR A 183 19.23 -1.84 -4.17
C TYR A 183 19.26 -0.73 -3.12
N GLU A 184 20.24 0.16 -3.19
CA GLU A 184 20.35 1.32 -2.28
C GLU A 184 19.17 2.29 -2.49
N TYR A 185 18.82 2.54 -3.74
CA TYR A 185 17.63 3.36 -4.06
C TYR A 185 16.34 2.74 -3.55
N ARG A 186 16.18 1.42 -3.73
CA ARG A 186 15.02 0.67 -3.20
C ARG A 186 14.90 0.81 -1.68
N GLU A 187 16.02 0.72 -0.96
CA GLU A 187 16.03 0.87 0.51
C GLU A 187 15.67 2.31 0.92
N SER A 188 16.22 3.30 0.26
CA SER A 188 15.89 4.70 0.46
C SER A 188 14.40 4.97 0.24
N LEU A 189 13.83 4.44 -0.85
CA LEU A 189 12.41 4.57 -1.16
C LEU A 189 11.52 3.85 -0.14
N ALA A 190 11.93 2.68 0.35
CA ALA A 190 11.21 1.96 1.41
C ALA A 190 11.21 2.75 2.73
N ASN A 191 12.31 3.39 3.10
CA ASN A 191 12.39 4.24 4.28
C ASN A 191 11.56 5.51 4.13
N TYR A 192 11.54 6.13 2.95
CA TYR A 192 10.63 7.22 2.62
C TYR A 192 9.16 6.82 2.79
N LEU A 193 8.77 5.65 2.26
CA LEU A 193 7.40 5.13 2.41
C LEU A 193 7.02 4.90 3.87
N LYS A 194 7.91 4.36 4.70
CA LYS A 194 7.67 4.18 6.14
C LYS A 194 7.40 5.51 6.83
N ALA A 195 8.25 6.52 6.59
CA ALA A 195 8.08 7.85 7.16
C ALA A 195 6.75 8.50 6.71
N ARG A 196 6.42 8.36 5.44
CA ARG A 196 5.18 8.92 4.88
C ARG A 196 3.92 8.23 5.39
N MET A 197 3.96 6.91 5.50
CA MET A 197 2.85 6.11 6.04
C MET A 197 2.59 6.40 7.52
N SER A 198 3.62 6.61 8.32
CA SER A 198 3.46 6.99 9.73
C SER A 198 2.80 8.37 9.90
N ALA A 199 3.00 9.29 8.95
CA ALA A 199 2.35 10.60 8.96
C ALA A 199 0.90 10.57 8.44
N VAL A 200 0.62 9.78 7.38
CA VAL A 200 -0.69 9.78 6.70
C VAL A 200 -1.68 8.80 7.34
N ALA A 201 -1.23 7.60 7.68
CA ALA A 201 -2.09 6.52 8.19
C ALA A 201 -1.40 5.73 9.32
N PRO A 202 -1.16 6.34 10.50
CA PRO A 202 -0.45 5.70 11.60
C PRO A 202 -1.19 4.48 12.17
N ASN A 203 -2.52 4.56 12.27
CA ASN A 203 -3.31 3.46 12.82
C ASN A 203 -3.37 2.24 11.88
N LEU A 204 -3.48 2.49 10.58
CA LEU A 204 -3.40 1.42 9.58
C LEU A 204 -2.01 0.76 9.58
N SER A 205 -0.94 1.56 9.65
CA SER A 205 0.45 1.08 9.69
C SER A 205 0.72 0.21 10.92
N ALA A 206 0.22 0.60 12.09
CA ALA A 206 0.33 -0.20 13.31
C ALA A 206 -0.36 -1.57 13.21
N MET A 207 -1.46 -1.66 12.45
CA MET A 207 -2.26 -2.88 12.31
C MET A 207 -1.69 -3.89 11.31
N VAL A 208 -1.32 -3.44 10.12
CA VAL A 208 -0.94 -4.33 9.00
C VAL A 208 0.51 -4.16 8.55
N GLY A 209 1.19 -3.13 9.04
CA GLY A 209 2.52 -2.73 8.58
C GLY A 209 2.46 -1.72 7.43
N GLU A 210 3.53 -0.96 7.27
CA GLU A 210 3.61 0.18 6.34
C GLU A 210 3.50 -0.27 4.88
N MET A 211 4.19 -1.36 4.51
CA MET A 211 4.22 -1.87 3.14
C MET A 211 2.87 -2.44 2.69
N VAL A 212 2.19 -3.19 3.57
CA VAL A 212 0.86 -3.74 3.26
C VAL A 212 -0.18 -2.62 3.25
N GLY A 213 -0.09 -1.67 4.18
CA GLY A 213 -0.94 -0.49 4.25
C GLY A 213 -0.85 0.36 2.98
N SER A 214 0.36 0.66 2.51
CA SER A 214 0.58 1.42 1.27
C SER A 214 0.03 0.72 0.03
N ARG A 215 0.20 -0.61 -0.08
CA ARG A 215 -0.40 -1.39 -1.17
C ARG A 215 -1.93 -1.41 -1.14
N LEU A 216 -2.54 -1.41 0.05
CA LEU A 216 -4.00 -1.29 0.20
C LEU A 216 -4.50 0.09 -0.28
N ILE A 217 -3.80 1.16 0.08
CA ILE A 217 -4.12 2.53 -0.37
C ILE A 217 -3.96 2.64 -1.90
N ALA A 218 -2.85 2.14 -2.45
CA ALA A 218 -2.58 2.15 -3.89
C ALA A 218 -3.65 1.39 -4.67
N LYS A 219 -4.09 0.24 -4.17
CA LYS A 219 -5.13 -0.56 -4.82
C LYS A 219 -6.51 0.09 -4.77
N ALA A 220 -6.80 0.85 -3.73
CA ALA A 220 -8.05 1.62 -3.60
C ALA A 220 -8.01 2.96 -4.36
N GLY A 221 -6.82 3.44 -4.74
CA GLY A 221 -6.58 4.71 -5.43
C GLY A 221 -6.51 5.94 -4.52
N SER A 222 -7.00 5.86 -3.28
CA SER A 222 -6.83 6.90 -2.25
C SER A 222 -7.21 6.37 -0.87
N LEU A 223 -6.70 7.03 0.18
CA LEU A 223 -7.06 6.71 1.57
C LEU A 223 -8.57 6.94 1.82
N VAL A 224 -9.14 8.01 1.27
CA VAL A 224 -10.57 8.32 1.39
C VAL A 224 -11.43 7.27 0.68
N ASN A 225 -11.02 6.81 -0.49
CA ASN A 225 -11.72 5.72 -1.18
C ASN A 225 -11.64 4.41 -0.38
N LEU A 226 -10.48 4.10 0.19
CA LEU A 226 -10.30 2.94 1.05
C LEU A 226 -11.21 3.00 2.29
N ALA A 227 -11.39 4.18 2.89
CA ALA A 227 -12.29 4.40 4.02
C ALA A 227 -13.78 4.16 3.70
N LYS A 228 -14.18 4.38 2.44
CA LYS A 228 -15.56 4.11 1.96
C LYS A 228 -15.83 2.62 1.77
N LEU A 229 -14.78 1.80 1.58
CA LEU A 229 -14.95 0.38 1.33
C LEU A 229 -15.43 -0.37 2.60
N PRO A 230 -16.33 -1.35 2.44
CA PRO A 230 -16.68 -2.23 3.54
C PRO A 230 -15.53 -3.18 3.88
N SER A 231 -15.50 -3.66 5.12
CA SER A 231 -14.44 -4.56 5.61
C SER A 231 -14.30 -5.86 4.81
N SER A 232 -15.41 -6.36 4.23
CA SER A 232 -15.40 -7.52 3.35
C SER A 232 -14.59 -7.28 2.06
N THR A 233 -14.69 -6.08 1.49
CA THR A 233 -13.89 -5.67 0.32
C THR A 233 -12.43 -5.50 0.70
N VAL A 234 -12.13 -4.85 1.84
CA VAL A 234 -10.76 -4.72 2.36
C VAL A 234 -10.09 -6.08 2.55
N GLN A 235 -10.85 -7.10 3.01
CA GLN A 235 -10.35 -8.47 3.18
C GLN A 235 -9.88 -9.10 1.87
N ILE A 236 -10.57 -8.83 0.75
CA ILE A 236 -10.34 -9.50 -0.55
C ILE A 236 -9.54 -8.61 -1.51
N LEU A 237 -9.31 -7.35 -1.15
CA LEU A 237 -8.61 -6.39 -1.99
C LEU A 237 -7.26 -6.97 -2.48
N GLY A 238 -7.01 -6.90 -3.81
CA GLY A 238 -5.86 -7.52 -4.47
C GLY A 238 -6.11 -8.92 -5.02
N ALA A 239 -7.21 -9.58 -4.64
CA ALA A 239 -7.60 -10.89 -5.15
C ALA A 239 -8.86 -10.84 -6.06
N GLU A 240 -9.16 -9.68 -6.67
CA GLU A 240 -10.38 -9.45 -7.45
C GLU A 240 -10.49 -10.39 -8.65
N LYS A 241 -9.38 -10.57 -9.39
CA LYS A 241 -9.35 -11.48 -10.54
C LYS A 241 -9.68 -12.93 -10.15
N ALA A 242 -9.13 -13.38 -9.00
CA ALA A 242 -9.40 -14.71 -8.48
C ALA A 242 -10.86 -14.85 -8.01
N LEU A 243 -11.41 -13.79 -7.38
CA LEU A 243 -12.82 -13.76 -6.97
C LEU A 243 -13.76 -13.87 -8.18
N PHE A 244 -13.56 -13.07 -9.22
CA PHE A 244 -14.38 -13.10 -10.42
C PHE A 244 -14.25 -14.45 -11.16
N LYS A 245 -13.04 -15.02 -11.22
CA LYS A 245 -12.83 -16.36 -11.77
C LYS A 245 -13.60 -17.41 -10.97
N ALA A 246 -13.50 -17.40 -9.63
CA ALA A 246 -14.20 -18.33 -8.76
C ALA A 246 -15.73 -18.22 -8.87
N MET A 247 -16.27 -17.00 -8.98
CA MET A 247 -17.71 -16.79 -9.20
C MET A 247 -18.18 -17.35 -10.55
N ARG A 248 -17.41 -17.14 -11.62
CA ARG A 248 -17.71 -17.66 -12.95
C ARG A 248 -17.69 -19.19 -13.00
N THR A 249 -16.69 -19.79 -12.37
CA THR A 249 -16.49 -21.25 -12.35
C THR A 249 -17.21 -21.96 -11.21
N LYS A 250 -17.98 -21.22 -10.38
CA LYS A 250 -18.71 -21.73 -9.19
C LYS A 250 -17.81 -22.49 -8.20
N HIS A 251 -16.52 -22.10 -8.12
CA HIS A 251 -15.57 -22.61 -7.14
C HIS A 251 -15.55 -21.78 -5.87
N ASN A 252 -14.83 -22.27 -4.86
CA ASN A 252 -14.64 -21.54 -3.59
C ASN A 252 -13.99 -20.19 -3.81
N THR A 253 -14.59 -19.14 -3.27
CA THR A 253 -14.07 -17.77 -3.34
C THR A 253 -12.81 -17.61 -2.48
N PRO A 254 -11.87 -16.72 -2.87
CA PRO A 254 -10.67 -16.45 -2.08
C PRO A 254 -11.06 -15.91 -0.69
N LYS A 255 -10.36 -16.36 0.34
CA LYS A 255 -10.63 -15.98 1.75
C LYS A 255 -9.94 -14.68 2.13
N TYR A 256 -8.88 -14.27 1.43
CA TYR A 256 -8.05 -13.10 1.70
C TYR A 256 -7.33 -12.62 0.44
N GLY A 257 -6.98 -11.33 0.41
CA GLY A 257 -6.18 -10.70 -0.63
C GLY A 257 -4.83 -10.19 -0.08
N LEU A 258 -4.47 -8.92 -0.33
CA LEU A 258 -3.23 -8.29 0.13
C LEU A 258 -3.03 -8.38 1.65
N ILE A 259 -4.10 -8.40 2.43
CA ILE A 259 -4.07 -8.52 3.89
C ILE A 259 -3.40 -9.82 4.39
N TYR A 260 -3.22 -10.83 3.52
CA TYR A 260 -2.51 -12.06 3.83
C TYR A 260 -1.05 -11.83 4.23
N HIS A 261 -0.42 -10.81 3.66
CA HIS A 261 0.97 -10.45 3.91
C HIS A 261 1.18 -9.70 5.23
N ALA A 262 0.10 -9.34 5.94
CA ALA A 262 0.22 -8.77 7.28
C ALA A 262 0.80 -9.81 8.27
N SER A 263 1.72 -9.38 9.14
CA SER A 263 2.42 -10.23 10.12
C SER A 263 1.47 -11.06 10.97
N LEU A 264 0.37 -10.48 11.43
CA LEU A 264 -0.66 -11.14 12.24
C LEU A 264 -1.36 -12.31 11.52
N VAL A 265 -1.52 -12.22 10.20
CA VAL A 265 -2.12 -13.31 9.40
C VAL A 265 -1.05 -14.32 9.01
N GLY A 266 0.17 -13.85 8.73
CA GLY A 266 1.31 -14.71 8.40
C GLY A 266 1.64 -15.70 9.52
N ALA A 267 1.71 -15.22 10.74
CA ALA A 267 2.03 -16.00 11.94
C ALA A 267 0.93 -17.00 12.34
N ALA A 268 -0.34 -16.78 11.94
CA ALA A 268 -1.45 -17.62 12.35
C ALA A 268 -1.44 -19.00 11.65
N PRO A 269 -1.85 -20.10 12.35
CA PRO A 269 -2.01 -21.41 11.75
C PRO A 269 -2.99 -21.43 10.58
N ALA A 270 -2.75 -22.28 9.57
CA ALA A 270 -3.54 -22.34 8.33
C ALA A 270 -5.06 -22.52 8.54
N SER A 271 -5.44 -23.26 9.59
CA SER A 271 -6.85 -23.54 9.94
C SER A 271 -7.63 -22.30 10.36
N ILE A 272 -6.94 -21.32 10.99
CA ILE A 272 -7.57 -20.11 11.54
C ILE A 272 -7.28 -18.85 10.72
N LYS A 273 -6.32 -18.88 9.74
CA LYS A 273 -5.96 -17.71 8.90
C LYS A 273 -7.16 -16.97 8.35
N GLY A 274 -8.18 -17.68 7.85
CA GLY A 274 -9.37 -17.05 7.31
C GLY A 274 -10.25 -16.33 8.35
N LYS A 275 -10.27 -16.81 9.61
CA LYS A 275 -10.98 -16.15 10.71
C LYS A 275 -10.23 -14.91 11.19
N VAL A 276 -8.91 -15.03 11.32
CA VAL A 276 -8.01 -13.93 11.70
C VAL A 276 -8.08 -12.81 10.65
N SER A 277 -7.95 -13.15 9.37
CA SER A 277 -8.04 -12.21 8.25
C SER A 277 -9.34 -11.40 8.25
N ARG A 278 -10.48 -12.05 8.54
CA ARG A 278 -11.77 -11.37 8.64
C ARG A 278 -11.82 -10.39 9.82
N SER A 279 -11.31 -10.80 10.98
CA SER A 279 -11.24 -9.95 12.17
C SER A 279 -10.30 -8.78 11.96
N LEU A 280 -9.13 -9.01 11.33
CA LEU A 280 -8.15 -7.99 10.98
C LEU A 280 -8.77 -6.98 10.01
N ALA A 281 -9.40 -7.43 8.92
CA ALA A 281 -10.04 -6.56 7.96
C ALA A 281 -11.12 -5.66 8.57
N ALA A 282 -11.92 -6.19 9.52
CA ALA A 282 -12.92 -5.40 10.24
C ALA A 282 -12.29 -4.28 11.07
N LYS A 283 -11.19 -4.57 11.77
CA LYS A 283 -10.46 -3.57 12.57
C LYS A 283 -9.68 -2.59 11.69
N CYS A 284 -9.06 -3.08 10.61
CA CYS A 284 -8.41 -2.20 9.62
C CYS A 284 -9.39 -1.19 9.02
N ALA A 285 -10.60 -1.61 8.66
CA ALA A 285 -11.61 -0.69 8.13
C ALA A 285 -11.97 0.43 9.12
N LEU A 286 -11.95 0.17 10.43
CA LEU A 286 -12.15 1.20 11.46
C LEU A 286 -10.92 2.11 11.56
N CYS A 287 -9.71 1.55 11.59
CA CYS A 287 -8.46 2.33 11.62
C CYS A 287 -8.33 3.24 10.40
N ILE A 288 -8.64 2.75 9.20
CA ILE A 288 -8.61 3.53 7.96
C ILE A 288 -9.58 4.72 8.02
N ARG A 289 -10.80 4.49 8.54
CA ARG A 289 -11.77 5.59 8.69
C ARG A 289 -11.31 6.61 9.72
N TYR A 290 -10.67 6.15 10.79
CA TYR A 290 -10.10 7.03 11.80
C TYR A 290 -8.95 7.87 11.22
N ASP A 291 -8.05 7.27 10.44
CA ASP A 291 -6.93 7.98 9.79
C ASP A 291 -7.43 8.96 8.71
N ALA A 292 -8.48 8.60 7.94
CA ALA A 292 -9.00 9.43 6.87
C ALA A 292 -9.86 10.60 7.35
N LEU A 293 -10.65 10.41 8.40
CA LEU A 293 -11.69 11.35 8.84
C LEU A 293 -11.43 11.93 10.24
N GLY A 294 -10.55 11.29 11.03
CA GLY A 294 -10.19 11.73 12.39
C GLY A 294 -9.30 12.97 12.39
N GLU A 295 -9.32 13.68 13.51
CA GLU A 295 -8.50 14.88 13.73
C GLU A 295 -7.15 14.55 14.37
N SER A 296 -7.09 13.48 15.17
CA SER A 296 -5.86 13.04 15.83
C SER A 296 -5.06 12.09 14.92
N SER A 297 -3.76 12.35 14.84
CA SER A 297 -2.79 11.55 14.08
C SER A 297 -2.05 10.52 14.95
N ASP A 298 -2.57 10.24 16.15
CA ASP A 298 -1.93 9.32 17.09
C ASP A 298 -2.20 7.87 16.70
N GLY A 299 -1.15 7.04 16.65
CA GLY A 299 -1.26 5.60 16.37
C GLY A 299 -1.86 4.75 17.52
N ALA A 300 -2.34 5.39 18.59
CA ALA A 300 -2.84 4.72 19.79
C ALA A 300 -4.06 3.82 19.53
N PHE A 301 -4.97 4.25 18.66
CA PHE A 301 -6.13 3.45 18.28
C PHE A 301 -5.75 2.18 17.52
N GLY A 302 -4.75 2.28 16.63
CA GLY A 302 -4.20 1.15 15.88
C GLY A 302 -3.53 0.13 16.80
N THR A 303 -2.69 0.57 17.74
CA THR A 303 -1.99 -0.31 18.69
C THR A 303 -2.96 -1.03 19.62
N ALA A 304 -4.00 -0.36 20.14
CA ALA A 304 -5.05 -0.98 20.95
C ALA A 304 -5.81 -2.07 20.18
N ASN A 305 -6.17 -1.80 18.92
CA ASN A 305 -6.83 -2.78 18.07
C ASN A 305 -5.92 -3.96 17.69
N LYS A 306 -4.60 -3.74 17.53
CA LYS A 306 -3.62 -4.79 17.31
C LYS A 306 -3.55 -5.74 18.49
N ALA A 307 -3.43 -5.21 19.71
CA ALA A 307 -3.43 -6.01 20.94
C ALA A 307 -4.73 -6.84 21.09
N TYR A 308 -5.88 -6.26 20.74
CA TYR A 308 -7.15 -6.99 20.72
C TYR A 308 -7.13 -8.18 19.75
N ILE A 309 -6.57 -8.02 18.56
CA ILE A 309 -6.48 -9.11 17.57
C ILE A 309 -5.50 -10.18 18.03
N GLU A 310 -4.35 -9.81 18.59
CA GLU A 310 -3.38 -10.75 19.15
C GLU A 310 -3.99 -11.62 20.25
N ALA A 311 -4.75 -11.01 21.17
CA ALA A 311 -5.49 -11.75 22.18
C ALA A 311 -6.53 -12.71 21.56
N LYS A 312 -7.22 -12.26 20.51
CA LYS A 312 -8.20 -13.09 19.79
C LYS A 312 -7.54 -14.24 19.02
N ILE A 313 -6.35 -14.06 18.47
CA ILE A 313 -5.58 -15.13 17.82
C ILE A 313 -5.27 -16.23 18.85
N LYS A 314 -4.72 -15.86 20.01
CA LYS A 314 -4.44 -16.79 21.12
C LYS A 314 -5.68 -17.57 21.55
N GLN A 315 -6.83 -16.88 21.64
CA GLN A 315 -8.11 -17.51 21.95
C GLN A 315 -8.54 -18.52 20.87
N LEU A 316 -8.41 -18.16 19.58
CA LEU A 316 -8.75 -19.05 18.47
C LEU A 316 -7.82 -20.26 18.39
N GLU A 317 -6.56 -20.11 18.71
CA GLU A 317 -5.58 -21.20 18.79
C GLU A 317 -5.91 -22.18 19.90
N SER A 318 -6.27 -21.68 21.09
CA SER A 318 -6.68 -22.51 22.23
C SER A 318 -7.97 -23.32 21.93
N VAL A 319 -8.88 -22.75 21.16
CA VAL A 319 -10.12 -23.43 20.74
C VAL A 319 -9.83 -24.43 19.62
N ALA A 320 -8.96 -24.09 18.66
CA ALA A 320 -8.60 -24.98 17.56
C ALA A 320 -7.84 -26.21 18.03
N GLY A 321 -7.01 -26.09 19.07
CA GLY A 321 -6.31 -27.23 19.68
C GLY A 321 -7.23 -28.20 20.45
N LYS A 322 -8.42 -27.74 20.85
CA LYS A 322 -9.39 -28.56 21.61
C LYS A 322 -10.43 -29.26 20.74
N VAL A 323 -10.59 -28.86 19.48
CA VAL A 323 -11.56 -29.47 18.57
C VAL A 323 -10.83 -30.45 17.68
N PRO A 324 -11.08 -31.79 17.80
CA PRO A 324 -10.58 -32.73 16.79
C PRO A 324 -11.15 -32.32 15.43
N ILE A 325 -10.27 -32.08 14.46
CA ILE A 325 -10.65 -31.77 13.09
C ILE A 325 -11.34 -33.02 12.53
N LYS A 326 -12.66 -33.10 12.67
CA LYS A 326 -13.45 -34.05 11.85
C LYS A 326 -13.21 -33.63 10.41
N PRO A 327 -12.70 -34.49 9.54
CA PRO A 327 -12.66 -34.20 8.12
C PRO A 327 -14.09 -33.84 7.72
N LYS A 328 -14.30 -32.63 7.21
CA LYS A 328 -15.56 -32.28 6.57
C LYS A 328 -15.73 -33.28 5.44
N GLU A 329 -16.65 -34.20 5.58
CA GLU A 329 -17.14 -34.94 4.44
C GLU A 329 -17.59 -33.88 3.43
N VAL A 330 -16.84 -33.77 2.36
CA VAL A 330 -17.23 -32.96 1.22
C VAL A 330 -18.53 -33.63 0.74
N PRO A 331 -19.69 -32.97 0.78
CA PRO A 331 -20.89 -33.57 0.25
C PRO A 331 -20.55 -33.93 -1.20
N LYS A 332 -20.51 -35.22 -1.49
CA LYS A 332 -20.35 -35.70 -2.85
C LYS A 332 -21.58 -35.18 -3.61
N TYR A 333 -21.40 -34.03 -4.25
CA TYR A 333 -22.41 -33.51 -5.17
C TYR A 333 -22.51 -34.51 -6.28
N ARG A 334 -23.50 -35.42 -6.17
CA ARG A 334 -23.92 -36.24 -7.28
C ARG A 334 -24.53 -35.27 -8.29
N VAL A 335 -23.76 -34.94 -9.31
CA VAL A 335 -24.31 -34.32 -10.50
C VAL A 335 -25.45 -35.22 -10.92
N PRO A 336 -26.71 -34.77 -10.93
CA PRO A 336 -27.78 -35.59 -11.53
C PRO A 336 -27.34 -35.84 -12.97
N ILE A 337 -27.11 -37.10 -13.30
CA ILE A 337 -26.90 -37.52 -14.68
C ILE A 337 -28.19 -37.11 -15.38
N GLN A 338 -28.17 -35.96 -16.02
CA GLN A 338 -29.19 -35.63 -16.99
C GLN A 338 -29.00 -36.70 -18.09
N THR A 339 -29.81 -37.71 -18.05
CA THR A 339 -30.00 -38.59 -19.21
C THR A 339 -30.27 -37.63 -20.36
N ALA A 340 -29.34 -37.58 -21.29
CA ALA A 340 -29.47 -36.78 -22.50
C ALA A 340 -30.83 -37.19 -23.10
N LYS A 341 -31.78 -36.26 -23.15
CA LYS A 341 -33.01 -36.48 -23.88
C LYS A 341 -32.59 -36.78 -25.31
N GLU A 342 -33.00 -37.92 -25.83
CA GLU A 342 -32.76 -38.27 -27.22
C GLU A 342 -33.14 -37.08 -28.09
N TYR A 343 -32.21 -36.68 -28.94
CA TYR A 343 -32.40 -35.57 -29.85
C TYR A 343 -33.54 -35.90 -30.81
N ASN A 344 -34.61 -35.13 -30.76
CA ASN A 344 -35.78 -35.37 -31.62
C ASN A 344 -35.57 -34.64 -32.95
N VAL A 345 -35.11 -35.38 -33.96
CA VAL A 345 -34.81 -34.88 -35.32
C VAL A 345 -36.05 -34.26 -35.99
N GLY A 346 -37.27 -34.60 -35.55
CA GLY A 346 -38.52 -34.07 -36.10
C GLY A 346 -38.82 -32.60 -35.68
N ALA A 347 -38.07 -32.04 -34.72
CA ALA A 347 -38.30 -30.68 -34.28
C ALA A 347 -37.57 -29.60 -35.14
N ASP A 348 -36.70 -30.00 -36.06
CA ASP A 348 -35.89 -29.08 -36.87
C ASP A 348 -36.48 -28.71 -38.22
N PHE A 349 -37.62 -29.30 -38.59
CA PHE A 349 -38.28 -28.92 -39.83
C PHE A 349 -39.48 -28.00 -39.53
N PRO A 350 -39.46 -26.74 -39.97
CA PRO A 350 -40.66 -25.92 -39.93
C PRO A 350 -41.69 -26.55 -40.89
N VAL A 351 -42.86 -26.91 -40.37
CA VAL A 351 -44.03 -27.26 -41.19
C VAL A 351 -44.42 -26.00 -41.96
N ILE A 352 -44.14 -25.98 -43.27
CA ILE A 352 -44.64 -24.95 -44.18
C ILE A 352 -46.03 -25.41 -44.56
N GLU A 353 -47.06 -24.74 -44.01
CA GLU A 353 -48.40 -24.70 -44.58
C GLU A 353 -48.52 -23.61 -45.65
#